data_b4001030807bd16ca20fb992aa8baaf4
#
_entry.id   b4001030807bd16ca20fb992aa8baaf4
#
_cell.length_a   1.000
_cell.length_b   1.000
_cell.length_c   1.000
_cell.angle_alpha   90.00
_cell.angle_beta   90.00
_cell.angle_gamma   90.00
#
_symmetry.space_group_name_H-M   'P 1'
#
loop_
_entity.id
_entity.type
_entity.pdbx_description
1 polymer ?
#
loop_
_entity_poly.entity_id
_entity_poly.type
_entity_poly.pdbx_seq_one_letter_code
_entity_poly.pdbx_strand_id
1 'polypeptide(L)'
;MVLISEVSKRYRKDKPLAVSDLTLEIASGEIFGFLGPNGAGKSTTINMMVGKIAQDQGTILIDGHDTLKDALEAKKVVGYVPDEPRLYEKMTGRRYLDFICDVFFIGDERDEQIVHWASRFNLEEALDDQISSYSRGMKQKLGIISALVHRPKILILDEPMVGLDPKSAFVLKEVMRELCNEGGTVFFSTHVMEVAERVCDRVGIIHNGTLVAHGPFAQLREAQGEMGATLEQLFLELTDEHQESVIADESR
;
A
#
# COMPACT_ATOMS: atom_id res chain seq x y z
N MET A 1 -8.51 -3.86 10.10
CA MET A 1 -7.28 -3.98 10.94
C MET A 1 -6.28 -4.92 10.26
N VAL A 2 -5.00 -4.56 10.27
CA VAL A 2 -3.89 -5.40 9.79
C VAL A 2 -2.94 -5.67 10.94
N LEU A 3 -2.55 -6.95 11.11
CA LEU A 3 -1.58 -7.36 12.13
C LEU A 3 -0.44 -8.14 11.46
N ILE A 4 0.77 -7.68 11.63
CA ILE A 4 2.01 -8.31 11.18
C ILE A 4 2.79 -8.67 12.43
N SER A 5 3.15 -9.96 12.63
CA SER A 5 3.79 -10.46 13.84
C SER A 5 5.05 -11.23 13.47
N GLU A 6 6.22 -10.68 13.83
CA GLU A 6 7.54 -11.29 13.69
C GLU A 6 7.85 -11.82 12.29
N VAL A 7 7.43 -11.05 11.27
CA VAL A 7 7.50 -11.49 9.87
C VAL A 7 8.88 -11.29 9.31
N SER A 8 9.44 -12.38 8.76
CA SER A 8 10.72 -12.36 8.06
C SER A 8 10.63 -12.97 6.68
N LYS A 9 11.43 -12.44 5.74
CA LYS A 9 11.51 -12.92 4.35
C LYS A 9 12.93 -12.86 3.81
N ARG A 10 13.37 -13.97 3.21
CA ARG A 10 14.61 -14.09 2.46
C ARG A 10 14.34 -14.71 1.08
N TYR A 11 14.81 -14.09 0.03
CA TYR A 11 14.62 -14.63 -1.32
C TYR A 11 15.63 -15.71 -1.71
N ARG A 12 16.84 -15.61 -1.15
CA ARG A 12 17.95 -16.55 -1.43
C ARG A 12 18.80 -16.73 -0.18
N LYS A 13 19.29 -17.94 0.06
CA LYS A 13 20.09 -18.30 1.25
C LYS A 13 21.38 -17.47 1.39
N ASP A 14 21.96 -17.06 0.26
CA ASP A 14 23.20 -16.28 0.17
C ASP A 14 22.98 -14.76 0.21
N LYS A 15 21.74 -14.30 0.39
CA LYS A 15 21.40 -12.88 0.45
C LYS A 15 20.87 -12.50 1.84
N PRO A 16 20.99 -11.23 2.25
CA PRO A 16 20.40 -10.74 3.50
C PRO A 16 18.87 -10.92 3.48
N LEU A 17 18.25 -10.81 4.64
CA LEU A 17 16.79 -10.74 4.76
C LEU A 17 16.28 -9.50 4.03
N ALA A 18 15.26 -9.70 3.20
CA ALA A 18 14.55 -8.59 2.56
C ALA A 18 13.56 -7.91 3.51
N VAL A 19 13.08 -8.67 4.52
CA VAL A 19 12.33 -8.18 5.67
C VAL A 19 12.77 -9.01 6.87
N SER A 20 13.07 -8.36 7.99
CA SER A 20 13.60 -8.96 9.20
C SER A 20 12.74 -8.59 10.41
N ASP A 21 12.12 -9.58 11.01
CA ASP A 21 11.37 -9.49 12.28
C ASP A 21 10.36 -8.33 12.32
N LEU A 22 9.63 -8.12 11.22
CA LEU A 22 8.67 -7.04 11.12
C LEU A 22 7.45 -7.32 11.99
N THR A 23 7.23 -6.46 12.99
CA THR A 23 6.04 -6.46 13.84
C THR A 23 5.34 -5.10 13.74
N LEU A 24 4.08 -5.09 13.32
CA LEU A 24 3.31 -3.88 13.08
C LEU A 24 1.81 -4.15 13.20
N GLU A 25 1.12 -3.28 13.90
CA GLU A 25 -0.34 -3.25 13.98
C GLU A 25 -0.87 -1.98 13.34
N ILE A 26 -1.87 -2.11 12.46
CA ILE A 26 -2.56 -1.00 11.79
C ILE A 26 -4.04 -1.12 12.12
N ALA A 27 -4.55 -0.10 12.79
CA ALA A 27 -5.93 -0.06 13.27
C ALA A 27 -6.93 0.12 12.11
N SER A 28 -8.19 -0.16 12.38
CA SER A 28 -9.28 0.26 11.50
C SER A 28 -9.47 1.78 11.60
N GLY A 29 -9.81 2.41 10.49
CA GLY A 29 -10.06 3.86 10.42
C GLY A 29 -8.81 4.71 10.24
N GLU A 30 -7.62 4.12 10.01
CA GLU A 30 -6.40 4.91 9.81
C GLU A 30 -5.79 4.76 8.41
N ILE A 31 -5.13 5.82 7.97
CA ILE A 31 -4.23 5.84 6.82
C ILE A 31 -2.81 5.64 7.35
N PHE A 32 -2.22 4.50 7.03
CA PHE A 32 -0.86 4.16 7.43
C PHE A 32 0.11 4.28 6.25
N GLY A 33 1.15 5.11 6.40
CA GLY A 33 2.23 5.28 5.44
C GLY A 33 3.42 4.38 5.75
N PHE A 34 3.86 3.57 4.79
CA PHE A 34 5.04 2.71 4.92
C PHE A 34 6.19 3.27 4.09
N LEU A 35 7.17 3.85 4.76
CA LEU A 35 8.17 4.74 4.20
C LEU A 35 9.54 4.08 4.17
N GLY A 36 10.32 4.35 3.13
CA GLY A 36 11.69 3.84 3.03
C GLY A 36 12.25 4.03 1.63
N PRO A 37 13.57 3.93 1.46
CA PRO A 37 14.20 4.02 0.16
C PRO A 37 13.87 2.80 -0.73
N ASN A 38 14.27 2.87 -1.99
CA ASN A 38 14.16 1.72 -2.88
C ASN A 38 15.02 0.57 -2.35
N GLY A 39 14.45 -0.64 -2.34
CA GLY A 39 15.11 -1.83 -1.78
C GLY A 39 14.99 -2.00 -0.26
N ALA A 40 14.36 -1.08 0.47
CA ALA A 40 14.21 -1.17 1.93
C ALA A 40 13.33 -2.35 2.42
N GLY A 41 12.54 -2.98 1.54
CA GLY A 41 11.63 -4.08 1.90
C GLY A 41 10.14 -3.77 1.72
N LYS A 42 9.76 -2.54 1.29
CA LYS A 42 8.36 -2.10 1.16
C LYS A 42 7.53 -3.05 0.29
N SER A 43 7.89 -3.21 -0.98
CA SER A 43 7.14 -4.07 -1.91
C SER A 43 7.21 -5.56 -1.52
N THR A 44 8.26 -6.01 -0.82
CA THR A 44 8.33 -7.35 -0.25
C THR A 44 7.25 -7.52 0.83
N THR A 45 7.12 -6.56 1.74
CA THR A 45 6.08 -6.56 2.78
C THR A 45 4.69 -6.55 2.16
N ILE A 46 4.44 -5.65 1.22
CA ILE A 46 3.16 -5.59 0.49
C ILE A 46 2.86 -6.92 -0.21
N ASN A 47 3.82 -7.52 -0.92
CA ASN A 47 3.61 -8.79 -1.60
C ASN A 47 3.28 -9.95 -0.64
N MET A 48 3.81 -9.94 0.58
CA MET A 48 3.41 -10.88 1.64
C MET A 48 1.99 -10.59 2.14
N MET A 49 1.66 -9.33 2.40
CA MET A 49 0.31 -8.92 2.84
C MET A 49 -0.79 -9.32 1.85
N VAL A 50 -0.56 -9.15 0.55
CA VAL A 50 -1.54 -9.51 -0.48
C VAL A 50 -1.48 -10.99 -0.91
N GLY A 51 -0.62 -11.79 -0.26
CA GLY A 51 -0.48 -13.21 -0.52
C GLY A 51 0.09 -13.56 -1.90
N LYS A 52 0.92 -12.68 -2.50
CA LYS A 52 1.69 -12.98 -3.72
C LYS A 52 2.91 -13.83 -3.44
N ILE A 53 3.52 -13.65 -2.27
CA ILE A 53 4.64 -14.46 -1.77
C ILE A 53 4.36 -14.84 -0.33
N ALA A 54 4.82 -16.02 0.08
CA ALA A 54 4.75 -16.44 1.47
C ALA A 54 5.91 -15.83 2.28
N GLN A 55 5.65 -15.43 3.52
CA GLN A 55 6.68 -15.15 4.52
C GLN A 55 7.39 -16.44 4.91
N ASP A 56 8.65 -16.33 5.35
CA ASP A 56 9.42 -17.50 5.82
C ASP A 56 9.21 -17.73 7.32
N GLN A 57 8.91 -16.67 8.09
CA GLN A 57 8.58 -16.69 9.51
C GLN A 57 7.48 -15.68 9.81
N GLY A 58 6.81 -15.84 10.95
CA GLY A 58 5.79 -14.95 11.44
C GLY A 58 4.43 -15.16 10.82
N THR A 59 3.49 -14.24 11.10
CA THR A 59 2.08 -14.31 10.67
C THR A 59 1.60 -12.95 10.23
N ILE A 60 0.78 -12.90 9.17
CA ILE A 60 0.08 -11.69 8.72
C ILE A 60 -1.42 -11.97 8.74
N LEU A 61 -2.15 -11.16 9.51
CA LEU A 61 -3.62 -11.19 9.56
C LEU A 61 -4.18 -9.94 8.89
N ILE A 62 -5.12 -10.14 7.97
CA ILE A 62 -5.88 -9.09 7.27
C ILE A 62 -7.34 -9.25 7.65
N ASP A 63 -7.89 -8.30 8.37
CA ASP A 63 -9.26 -8.35 8.94
C ASP A 63 -9.54 -9.65 9.71
N GLY A 64 -8.54 -10.16 10.44
CA GLY A 64 -8.59 -11.40 11.19
C GLY A 64 -8.27 -12.67 10.39
N HIS A 65 -8.08 -12.59 9.08
CA HIS A 65 -7.77 -13.73 8.21
C HIS A 65 -6.26 -13.86 7.96
N ASP A 66 -5.71 -15.04 8.21
CA ASP A 66 -4.30 -15.35 7.93
C ASP A 66 -4.05 -15.41 6.42
N THR A 67 -3.09 -14.62 5.93
CA THR A 67 -2.80 -14.50 4.48
C THR A 67 -2.33 -15.79 3.82
N LEU A 68 -1.90 -16.80 4.59
CA LEU A 68 -1.51 -18.12 4.09
C LEU A 68 -2.58 -19.20 4.33
N LYS A 69 -3.20 -19.22 5.52
CA LYS A 69 -4.16 -20.27 5.89
C LYS A 69 -5.56 -19.97 5.37
N ASP A 70 -5.95 -18.68 5.41
CA ASP A 70 -7.28 -18.20 5.00
C ASP A 70 -7.14 -17.23 3.81
N ALA A 71 -6.24 -17.55 2.87
CA ALA A 71 -5.80 -16.65 1.80
C ALA A 71 -6.95 -16.09 0.94
N LEU A 72 -8.01 -16.88 0.72
CA LEU A 72 -9.15 -16.43 -0.08
C LEU A 72 -9.97 -15.38 0.67
N GLU A 73 -10.25 -15.62 1.95
CA GLU A 73 -11.01 -14.67 2.78
C GLU A 73 -10.23 -13.37 2.99
N ALA A 74 -8.91 -13.46 3.23
CA ALA A 74 -8.05 -12.28 3.28
C ALA A 74 -8.09 -11.46 1.98
N LYS A 75 -8.08 -12.11 0.80
CA LYS A 75 -8.13 -11.44 -0.50
C LYS A 75 -9.48 -10.77 -0.80
N LYS A 76 -10.60 -11.33 -0.33
CA LYS A 76 -11.94 -10.77 -0.55
C LYS A 76 -12.10 -9.36 0.03
N VAL A 77 -11.40 -9.06 1.11
CA VAL A 77 -11.50 -7.78 1.83
C VAL A 77 -10.43 -6.77 1.42
N VAL A 78 -9.52 -7.13 0.52
CA VAL A 78 -8.38 -6.30 0.11
C VAL A 78 -8.58 -5.74 -1.29
N GLY A 79 -8.48 -4.42 -1.43
CA GLY A 79 -8.19 -3.75 -2.70
C GLY A 79 -6.68 -3.52 -2.81
N TYR A 80 -6.07 -3.96 -3.91
CA TYR A 80 -4.63 -3.82 -4.10
C TYR A 80 -4.27 -3.11 -5.40
N VAL A 81 -3.44 -2.08 -5.30
CA VAL A 81 -2.88 -1.36 -6.46
C VAL A 81 -1.35 -1.47 -6.40
N PRO A 82 -0.72 -2.19 -7.32
CA PRO A 82 0.73 -2.23 -7.44
C PRO A 82 1.28 -0.93 -8.05
N ASP A 83 2.58 -0.66 -7.87
CA ASP A 83 3.29 0.46 -8.51
C ASP A 83 3.08 0.49 -10.04
N GLU A 84 3.16 -0.69 -10.69
CA GLU A 84 2.82 -0.86 -12.10
C GLU A 84 1.65 -1.83 -12.26
N PRO A 85 0.42 -1.35 -12.54
CA PRO A 85 -0.72 -2.22 -12.78
C PRO A 85 -0.53 -3.09 -14.04
N ARG A 86 -0.54 -4.41 -13.85
CA ARG A 86 -0.51 -5.38 -14.96
C ARG A 86 -1.94 -5.66 -15.41
N LEU A 87 -2.37 -4.94 -16.45
CA LEU A 87 -3.71 -5.00 -17.00
C LEU A 87 -3.78 -5.88 -18.25
N TYR A 88 -4.96 -6.39 -18.55
CA TYR A 88 -5.19 -7.15 -19.79
C TYR A 88 -5.36 -6.19 -20.98
N GLU A 89 -4.27 -5.80 -21.61
CA GLU A 89 -4.20 -4.74 -22.62
C GLU A 89 -5.13 -4.93 -23.84
N LYS A 90 -5.51 -6.17 -24.15
CA LYS A 90 -6.45 -6.49 -25.24
C LYS A 90 -7.92 -6.31 -24.87
N MET A 91 -8.23 -6.11 -23.60
CA MET A 91 -9.57 -5.77 -23.13
C MET A 91 -9.82 -4.27 -23.24
N THR A 92 -11.10 -3.88 -23.28
CA THR A 92 -11.50 -2.50 -23.00
C THR A 92 -11.49 -2.28 -21.50
N GLY A 93 -11.40 -1.00 -21.06
CA GLY A 93 -11.50 -0.65 -19.65
C GLY A 93 -12.75 -1.21 -19.00
N ARG A 94 -13.90 -1.09 -19.69
CA ARG A 94 -15.19 -1.61 -19.22
C ARG A 94 -15.15 -3.11 -19.01
N ARG A 95 -14.71 -3.89 -20.00
CA ARG A 95 -14.63 -5.35 -19.90
C ARG A 95 -13.69 -5.81 -18.78
N TYR A 96 -12.61 -5.07 -18.56
CA TYR A 96 -11.70 -5.36 -17.46
C TYR A 96 -12.38 -5.16 -16.09
N LEU A 97 -13.11 -4.05 -15.90
CA LEU A 97 -13.84 -3.80 -14.66
C LEU A 97 -14.98 -4.81 -14.47
N ASP A 98 -15.71 -5.17 -15.52
CA ASP A 98 -16.73 -6.24 -15.48
C ASP A 98 -16.12 -7.57 -15.02
N PHE A 99 -14.94 -7.94 -15.57
CA PHE A 99 -14.21 -9.13 -15.14
C PHE A 99 -13.83 -9.08 -13.65
N ILE A 100 -13.37 -7.93 -13.16
CA ILE A 100 -13.07 -7.76 -11.72
C ILE A 100 -14.35 -7.92 -10.89
N CYS A 101 -15.46 -7.33 -11.30
CA CYS A 101 -16.75 -7.50 -10.64
C CYS A 101 -17.18 -8.96 -10.58
N ASP A 102 -16.96 -9.74 -11.66
CA ASP A 102 -17.24 -11.19 -11.68
C ASP A 102 -16.38 -11.95 -10.67
N VAL A 103 -15.08 -11.62 -10.57
CA VAL A 103 -14.15 -12.25 -9.61
C VAL A 103 -14.57 -12.02 -8.16
N PHE A 104 -15.11 -10.84 -7.85
CA PHE A 104 -15.57 -10.46 -6.52
C PHE A 104 -17.08 -10.70 -6.32
N PHE A 105 -17.77 -11.33 -7.27
CA PHE A 105 -19.21 -11.66 -7.21
C PHE A 105 -20.13 -10.45 -7.01
N ILE A 106 -19.77 -9.30 -7.64
CA ILE A 106 -20.60 -8.10 -7.61
C ILE A 106 -21.73 -8.26 -8.64
N GLY A 107 -22.96 -8.24 -8.16
CA GLY A 107 -24.17 -8.42 -8.98
C GLY A 107 -24.72 -7.11 -9.53
N ASP A 108 -25.95 -6.77 -9.13
CA ASP A 108 -26.75 -5.67 -9.69
C ASP A 108 -26.13 -4.28 -9.51
N GLU A 109 -25.29 -4.08 -8.49
CA GLU A 109 -24.60 -2.81 -8.24
C GLU A 109 -23.40 -2.55 -9.17
N ARG A 110 -23.02 -3.53 -10.01
CA ARG A 110 -21.83 -3.48 -10.87
C ARG A 110 -21.73 -2.18 -11.68
N ASP A 111 -22.77 -1.89 -12.44
CA ASP A 111 -22.79 -0.73 -13.34
C ASP A 111 -22.69 0.58 -12.57
N GLU A 112 -23.38 0.69 -11.46
CA GLU A 112 -23.31 1.85 -10.57
C GLU A 112 -21.91 2.06 -10.04
N GLN A 113 -21.26 0.99 -9.53
CA GLN A 113 -19.89 1.07 -9.00
C GLN A 113 -18.88 1.46 -10.08
N ILE A 114 -18.96 0.85 -11.27
CA ILE A 114 -18.04 1.16 -12.36
C ILE A 114 -18.20 2.62 -12.80
N VAL A 115 -19.42 3.09 -13.02
CA VAL A 115 -19.70 4.48 -13.45
C VAL A 115 -19.26 5.47 -12.36
N HIS A 116 -19.58 5.19 -11.10
CA HIS A 116 -19.21 6.03 -9.97
C HIS A 116 -17.68 6.26 -9.91
N TRP A 117 -16.89 5.18 -9.91
CA TRP A 117 -15.45 5.30 -9.81
C TRP A 117 -14.80 5.84 -11.08
N ALA A 118 -15.28 5.44 -12.26
CA ALA A 118 -14.77 5.96 -13.53
C ALA A 118 -14.98 7.47 -13.65
N SER A 119 -16.15 7.97 -13.24
CA SER A 119 -16.46 9.41 -13.23
C SER A 119 -15.56 10.18 -12.26
N ARG A 120 -15.37 9.67 -11.01
CA ARG A 120 -14.49 10.30 -10.03
C ARG A 120 -13.05 10.48 -10.53
N PHE A 121 -12.51 9.48 -11.25
CA PHE A 121 -11.15 9.51 -11.80
C PHE A 121 -11.06 10.08 -13.24
N ASN A 122 -12.15 10.61 -13.82
CA ASN A 122 -12.22 11.08 -15.19
C ASN A 122 -11.70 10.03 -16.19
N LEU A 123 -12.20 8.82 -16.13
CA LEU A 123 -11.87 7.72 -17.02
C LEU A 123 -13.11 7.21 -17.78
N GLU A 124 -14.27 7.79 -17.55
CA GLU A 124 -15.58 7.34 -18.05
C GLU A 124 -15.63 7.27 -19.58
N GLU A 125 -15.18 8.32 -20.27
CA GLU A 125 -15.19 8.42 -21.75
C GLU A 125 -14.25 7.38 -22.40
N ALA A 126 -13.23 6.90 -21.67
CA ALA A 126 -12.26 5.95 -22.19
C ALA A 126 -12.60 4.48 -21.89
N LEU A 127 -13.68 4.20 -21.16
CA LEU A 127 -14.00 2.82 -20.75
C LEU A 127 -14.20 1.86 -21.92
N ASP A 128 -14.67 2.35 -23.06
CA ASP A 128 -14.91 1.53 -24.26
C ASP A 128 -13.65 1.37 -25.12
N ASP A 129 -12.58 2.13 -24.85
CA ASP A 129 -11.31 2.01 -25.53
C ASP A 129 -10.48 0.82 -25.00
N GLN A 130 -9.63 0.26 -25.87
CA GLN A 130 -8.70 -0.80 -25.44
C GLN A 130 -7.65 -0.25 -24.46
N ILE A 131 -7.35 -1.01 -23.41
CA ILE A 131 -6.33 -0.66 -22.40
C ILE A 131 -4.94 -0.48 -23.03
N SER A 132 -4.66 -1.11 -24.16
CA SER A 132 -3.42 -0.91 -24.93
C SER A 132 -3.23 0.54 -25.40
N SER A 133 -4.30 1.30 -25.59
CA SER A 133 -4.26 2.72 -25.98
C SER A 133 -4.13 3.68 -24.79
N TYR A 134 -4.27 3.16 -23.56
CA TYR A 134 -4.23 3.99 -22.37
C TYR A 134 -2.82 4.54 -22.09
N SER A 135 -2.74 5.79 -21.70
CA SER A 135 -1.53 6.35 -21.11
C SER A 135 -1.18 5.66 -19.78
N ARG A 136 0.05 5.84 -19.30
CA ARG A 136 0.47 5.32 -17.97
C ARG A 136 -0.49 5.78 -16.87
N GLY A 137 -0.86 7.06 -16.86
CA GLY A 137 -1.80 7.61 -15.88
C GLY A 137 -3.21 7.01 -15.97
N MET A 138 -3.71 6.74 -17.19
CA MET A 138 -5.01 6.06 -17.36
C MET A 138 -4.95 4.60 -16.88
N LYS A 139 -3.84 3.88 -17.11
CA LYS A 139 -3.64 2.53 -16.59
C LYS A 139 -3.59 2.53 -15.06
N GLN A 140 -2.94 3.53 -14.45
CA GLN A 140 -2.91 3.70 -13.00
C GLN A 140 -4.32 3.95 -12.43
N LYS A 141 -5.08 4.88 -13.04
CA LYS A 141 -6.49 5.15 -12.67
C LYS A 141 -7.35 3.88 -12.77
N LEU A 142 -7.23 3.12 -13.86
CA LEU A 142 -7.99 1.87 -14.03
C LEU A 142 -7.62 0.84 -12.96
N GLY A 143 -6.33 0.74 -12.59
CA GLY A 143 -5.86 -0.09 -11.48
C GLY A 143 -6.48 0.31 -10.15
N ILE A 144 -6.54 1.61 -9.85
CA ILE A 144 -7.19 2.14 -8.64
C ILE A 144 -8.70 1.82 -8.65
N ILE A 145 -9.39 2.11 -9.75
CA ILE A 145 -10.82 1.81 -9.90
C ILE A 145 -11.08 0.31 -9.67
N SER A 146 -10.26 -0.56 -10.27
CA SER A 146 -10.41 -2.02 -10.12
C SER A 146 -10.24 -2.50 -8.67
N ALA A 147 -9.43 -1.79 -7.88
CA ALA A 147 -9.26 -2.08 -6.45
C ALA A 147 -10.40 -1.55 -5.57
N LEU A 148 -11.22 -0.62 -6.08
CA LEU A 148 -12.30 0.03 -5.33
C LEU A 148 -13.68 -0.52 -5.64
N VAL A 149 -13.93 -1.05 -6.85
CA VAL A 149 -15.27 -1.48 -7.30
C VAL A 149 -15.93 -2.52 -6.40
N HIS A 150 -15.15 -3.33 -5.68
CA HIS A 150 -15.66 -4.36 -4.77
C HIS A 150 -15.76 -3.88 -3.31
N ARG A 151 -15.61 -2.57 -3.05
CA ARG A 151 -15.72 -1.94 -1.72
C ARG A 151 -14.84 -2.64 -0.68
N PRO A 152 -13.50 -2.63 -0.84
CA PRO A 152 -12.60 -3.31 0.06
C PRO A 152 -12.64 -2.69 1.45
N LYS A 153 -12.47 -3.52 2.50
CA LYS A 153 -12.26 -3.03 3.86
C LYS A 153 -10.83 -2.50 4.07
N ILE A 154 -9.88 -3.04 3.31
CA ILE A 154 -8.46 -2.70 3.42
C ILE A 154 -7.95 -2.37 2.02
N LEU A 155 -7.42 -1.17 1.85
CA LEU A 155 -6.83 -0.70 0.59
C LEU A 155 -5.30 -0.67 0.74
N ILE A 156 -4.62 -1.50 -0.05
CA ILE A 156 -3.16 -1.60 -0.08
C ILE A 156 -2.65 -1.00 -1.40
N LEU A 157 -1.78 0.01 -1.28
CA LEU A 157 -1.30 0.80 -2.41
C LEU A 157 0.23 0.83 -2.43
N ASP A 158 0.85 0.41 -3.53
CA ASP A 158 2.30 0.48 -3.72
C ASP A 158 2.64 1.68 -4.61
N GLU A 159 3.24 2.74 -4.05
CA GLU A 159 3.61 4.00 -4.72
C GLU A 159 2.46 4.64 -5.54
N PRO A 160 1.24 4.78 -5.00
CA PRO A 160 0.03 5.02 -5.79
C PRO A 160 -0.04 6.37 -6.47
N MET A 161 0.76 7.34 -6.05
CA MET A 161 0.75 8.71 -6.60
C MET A 161 1.58 8.84 -7.88
N VAL A 162 2.45 7.85 -8.15
CA VAL A 162 3.32 7.86 -9.32
C VAL A 162 2.49 7.72 -10.60
N GLY A 163 2.67 8.65 -11.54
CA GLY A 163 1.97 8.65 -12.82
C GLY A 163 0.56 9.25 -12.81
N LEU A 164 0.01 9.63 -11.66
CA LEU A 164 -1.25 10.35 -11.58
C LEU A 164 -1.07 11.85 -11.86
N ASP A 165 -2.04 12.44 -12.54
CA ASP A 165 -2.18 13.89 -12.63
C ASP A 165 -2.61 14.46 -11.26
N PRO A 166 -2.37 15.78 -11.00
CA PRO A 166 -2.67 16.38 -9.69
C PRO A 166 -4.13 16.23 -9.25
N LYS A 167 -5.08 16.27 -10.18
CA LYS A 167 -6.50 16.11 -9.88
C LYS A 167 -6.82 14.70 -9.42
N SER A 168 -6.29 13.70 -10.12
CA SER A 168 -6.48 12.28 -9.75
C SER A 168 -5.77 11.91 -8.44
N ALA A 169 -4.58 12.49 -8.19
CA ALA A 169 -3.90 12.33 -6.92
C ALA A 169 -4.70 12.94 -5.75
N PHE A 170 -5.36 14.08 -5.98
CA PHE A 170 -6.26 14.68 -4.99
C PHE A 170 -7.46 13.78 -4.71
N VAL A 171 -8.14 13.29 -5.76
CA VAL A 171 -9.28 12.36 -5.62
C VAL A 171 -8.88 11.09 -4.87
N LEU A 172 -7.69 10.52 -5.15
CA LEU A 172 -7.22 9.34 -4.43
C LEU A 172 -7.06 9.61 -2.92
N LYS A 173 -6.52 10.77 -2.54
CA LYS A 173 -6.41 11.15 -1.11
C LYS A 173 -7.76 11.27 -0.43
N GLU A 174 -8.77 11.85 -1.12
CA GLU A 174 -10.14 11.92 -0.61
C GLU A 174 -10.71 10.50 -0.42
N VAL A 175 -10.58 9.64 -1.42
CA VAL A 175 -11.04 8.24 -1.35
C VAL A 175 -10.40 7.48 -0.20
N MET A 176 -9.09 7.64 0.01
CA MET A 176 -8.39 7.03 1.14
C MET A 176 -9.00 7.47 2.48
N ARG A 177 -9.28 8.78 2.63
CA ARG A 177 -9.87 9.33 3.85
C ARG A 177 -11.31 8.89 4.03
N GLU A 178 -12.12 8.89 2.97
CA GLU A 178 -13.50 8.40 2.98
C GLU A 178 -13.55 6.94 3.46
N LEU A 179 -12.73 6.06 2.88
CA LEU A 179 -12.66 4.66 3.28
C LEU A 179 -12.30 4.49 4.75
N CYS A 180 -11.36 5.28 5.28
CA CYS A 180 -11.01 5.24 6.70
C CYS A 180 -12.15 5.76 7.59
N ASN A 181 -12.86 6.81 7.18
CA ASN A 181 -14.03 7.35 7.91
C ASN A 181 -15.18 6.32 8.02
N GLU A 182 -15.29 5.43 7.04
CA GLU A 182 -16.23 4.30 7.02
C GLU A 182 -15.73 3.08 7.82
N GLY A 183 -14.58 3.20 8.50
CA GLY A 183 -14.00 2.14 9.32
C GLY A 183 -13.05 1.19 8.56
N GLY A 184 -12.77 1.47 7.30
CA GLY A 184 -11.76 0.75 6.54
C GLY A 184 -10.33 1.10 6.98
N THR A 185 -9.34 0.52 6.33
CA THR A 185 -7.90 0.76 6.61
C THR A 185 -7.18 0.99 5.30
N VAL A 186 -6.31 1.99 5.26
CA VAL A 186 -5.43 2.23 4.11
C VAL A 186 -3.98 1.99 4.53
N PHE A 187 -3.29 1.15 3.78
CA PHE A 187 -1.85 0.97 3.84
C PHE A 187 -1.24 1.41 2.52
N PHE A 188 -0.38 2.41 2.53
CA PHE A 188 0.32 2.74 1.30
C PHE A 188 1.82 2.93 1.49
N SER A 189 2.60 2.42 0.54
CA SER A 189 4.02 2.66 0.48
C SER A 189 4.32 3.94 -0.29
N THR A 190 5.34 4.66 0.15
CA THR A 190 5.91 5.76 -0.62
C THR A 190 7.34 6.06 -0.20
N HIS A 191 8.11 6.66 -1.12
CA HIS A 191 9.40 7.28 -0.83
C HIS A 191 9.28 8.81 -0.76
N VAL A 192 8.09 9.38 -1.02
CA VAL A 192 7.82 10.83 -0.99
C VAL A 192 7.30 11.21 0.39
N MET A 193 8.21 11.65 1.27
CA MET A 193 7.93 11.94 2.69
C MET A 193 6.88 13.04 2.86
N GLU A 194 6.91 14.08 2.02
CA GLU A 194 5.96 15.18 2.07
C GLU A 194 4.49 14.73 1.83
N VAL A 195 4.29 13.72 0.98
CA VAL A 195 2.96 13.14 0.76
C VAL A 195 2.50 12.41 2.02
N ALA A 196 3.36 11.58 2.61
CA ALA A 196 3.04 10.84 3.82
C ALA A 196 2.71 11.77 5.00
N GLU A 197 3.49 12.83 5.20
CA GLU A 197 3.29 13.82 6.26
C GLU A 197 1.90 14.47 6.21
N ARG A 198 1.37 14.70 4.98
CA ARG A 198 0.07 15.36 4.79
C ARG A 198 -1.13 14.44 4.83
N VAL A 199 -0.94 13.14 4.61
CA VAL A 199 -2.05 12.21 4.36
C VAL A 199 -2.20 11.18 5.47
N CYS A 200 -1.07 10.72 6.06
CA CYS A 200 -1.07 9.63 7.04
C CYS A 200 -1.47 10.07 8.43
N ASP A 201 -2.18 9.21 9.12
CA ASP A 201 -2.41 9.31 10.57
C ASP A 201 -1.20 8.78 11.35
N ARG A 202 -0.59 7.69 10.85
CA ARG A 202 0.64 7.08 11.35
C ARG A 202 1.55 6.67 10.20
N VAL A 203 2.83 6.59 10.49
CA VAL A 203 3.84 6.13 9.55
C VAL A 203 4.69 5.04 10.16
N GLY A 204 5.25 4.18 9.29
CA GLY A 204 6.30 3.24 9.64
C GLY A 204 7.48 3.45 8.71
N ILE A 205 8.68 3.59 9.26
CA ILE A 205 9.92 3.78 8.51
C ILE A 205 10.65 2.44 8.47
N ILE A 206 10.85 1.92 7.26
CA ILE A 206 11.62 0.69 7.03
C ILE A 206 12.95 1.02 6.36
N HIS A 207 14.04 0.45 6.89
CA HIS A 207 15.38 0.56 6.34
C HIS A 207 16.07 -0.81 6.37
N ASN A 208 16.69 -1.23 5.27
CA ASN A 208 17.38 -2.51 5.14
C ASN A 208 16.59 -3.73 5.67
N GLY A 209 15.27 -3.75 5.40
CA GLY A 209 14.38 -4.83 5.80
C GLY A 209 13.87 -4.74 7.25
N THR A 210 14.30 -3.77 8.05
CA THR A 210 13.93 -3.59 9.45
C THR A 210 13.06 -2.36 9.65
N LEU A 211 12.02 -2.47 10.47
CA LEU A 211 11.19 -1.34 10.89
C LEU A 211 11.98 -0.54 11.95
N VAL A 212 12.47 0.65 11.58
CA VAL A 212 13.29 1.48 12.45
C VAL A 212 12.48 2.39 13.37
N ALA A 213 11.30 2.84 12.93
CA ALA A 213 10.39 3.63 13.73
C ALA A 213 8.95 3.49 13.21
N HIS A 214 7.95 3.62 14.07
CA HIS A 214 6.55 3.74 13.68
C HIS A 214 5.74 4.52 14.71
N GLY A 215 4.71 5.22 14.25
CA GLY A 215 3.81 6.00 15.09
C GLY A 215 3.23 7.22 14.40
N PRO A 216 2.40 8.02 15.11
CA PRO A 216 2.00 9.34 14.65
C PRO A 216 3.23 10.23 14.44
N PHE A 217 3.23 11.01 13.36
CA PHE A 217 4.39 11.84 13.02
C PHE A 217 4.79 12.82 14.13
N ALA A 218 3.81 13.39 14.85
CA ALA A 218 4.07 14.26 15.99
C ALA A 218 4.87 13.57 17.11
N GLN A 219 4.57 12.30 17.40
CA GLN A 219 5.31 11.52 18.41
C GLN A 219 6.73 11.17 17.97
N LEU A 220 6.93 10.89 16.68
CA LEU A 220 8.26 10.62 16.14
C LEU A 220 9.15 11.86 16.21
N ARG A 221 8.62 13.05 15.95
CA ARG A 221 9.32 14.34 16.16
C ARG A 221 9.73 14.56 17.62
N GLU A 222 8.79 14.32 18.53
CA GLU A 222 9.01 14.54 19.97
C GLU A 222 10.10 13.60 20.51
N ALA A 223 10.11 12.35 20.05
CA ALA A 223 11.10 11.35 20.45
C ALA A 223 12.53 11.72 20.05
N GLN A 224 12.72 12.43 18.94
CA GLN A 224 14.04 12.92 18.49
C GLN A 224 14.39 14.31 19.03
N GLY A 225 13.50 14.93 19.80
CA GLY A 225 13.78 16.26 20.38
C GLY A 225 13.67 17.43 19.38
N GLU A 226 13.21 17.18 18.17
CA GLU A 226 13.18 18.13 17.06
C GLU A 226 11.73 18.55 16.70
N MET A 227 11.13 19.44 17.48
CA MET A 227 9.75 19.90 17.26
C MET A 227 9.48 20.58 15.92
N GLY A 228 10.52 20.93 15.15
CA GLY A 228 10.43 21.60 13.85
C GLY A 228 10.84 20.73 12.64
N ALA A 229 11.34 19.50 12.86
CA ALA A 229 11.85 18.65 11.80
C ALA A 229 10.77 18.21 10.80
N THR A 230 11.12 18.14 9.52
CA THR A 230 10.29 17.49 8.50
C THR A 230 10.40 15.96 8.63
N LEU A 231 9.45 15.23 8.04
CA LEU A 231 9.53 13.76 7.99
C LEU A 231 10.80 13.28 7.26
N GLU A 232 11.29 14.05 6.28
CA GLU A 232 12.54 13.77 5.55
C GLU A 232 13.77 13.88 6.45
N GLN A 233 13.84 14.92 7.29
CA GLN A 233 14.93 15.07 8.25
C GLN A 233 14.95 13.93 9.26
N LEU A 234 13.79 13.62 9.87
CA LEU A 234 13.67 12.48 10.78
C LEU A 234 14.03 11.14 10.12
N PHE A 235 13.65 10.97 8.86
CA PHE A 235 14.01 9.77 8.10
C PHE A 235 15.54 9.62 7.97
N LEU A 236 16.25 10.70 7.60
CA LEU A 236 17.70 10.67 7.46
C LEU A 236 18.38 10.34 8.78
N GLU A 237 18.02 10.99 9.87
CA GLU A 237 18.56 10.73 11.20
C GLU A 237 18.36 9.28 11.66
N LEU A 238 17.11 8.79 11.60
CA LEU A 238 16.78 7.41 11.99
C LEU A 238 17.50 6.34 11.16
N THR A 239 17.74 6.64 9.87
CA THR A 239 18.45 5.69 9.00
C THR A 239 19.95 5.73 9.19
N ASP A 240 20.54 6.89 9.50
CA ASP A 240 21.99 7.03 9.80
C ASP A 240 22.33 6.38 11.15
N GLU A 241 21.55 6.64 12.20
CA GLU A 241 21.70 5.98 13.52
C GLU A 241 21.59 4.44 13.43
N HIS A 242 20.64 3.96 12.60
CA HIS A 242 20.48 2.53 12.39
C HIS A 242 21.69 1.90 11.67
N GLN A 243 22.29 2.60 10.70
CA GLN A 243 23.51 2.13 10.04
C GLN A 243 24.70 2.05 11.01
N GLU A 244 24.89 3.05 11.86
CA GLU A 244 25.96 3.05 12.86
C GLU A 244 25.79 1.91 13.88
N SER A 245 24.55 1.63 14.31
CA SER A 245 24.27 0.54 15.25
C SER A 245 24.55 -0.85 14.65
N VAL A 246 24.21 -1.07 13.39
CA VAL A 246 24.46 -2.34 12.67
C VAL A 246 25.96 -2.57 12.48
N ILE A 247 26.73 -1.55 12.09
CA ILE A 247 28.19 -1.63 11.93
C ILE A 247 28.88 -1.92 13.27
N ALA A 248 28.37 -1.36 14.36
CA ALA A 248 28.92 -1.60 15.71
C ALA A 248 28.67 -3.04 16.20
N ASP A 249 27.57 -3.67 15.81
CA ASP A 249 27.24 -5.07 16.15
C ASP A 249 28.02 -6.10 15.30
N GLU A 250 28.24 -5.81 14.01
CA GLU A 250 29.05 -6.67 13.14
C GLU A 250 30.57 -6.64 13.46
N SER A 251 31.02 -5.66 14.23
CA SER A 251 32.43 -5.50 14.64
C SER A 251 32.73 -6.08 16.01
N ARG A 252 31.81 -6.78 16.66
CA ARG A 252 31.97 -7.52 17.90
C ARG A 252 31.97 -9.02 17.68
#